data_8e9cbcf8ca2fb479b3fe9b42562ca7ba
#
_entry.id   8e9cbcf8ca2fb479b3fe9b42562ca7ba
#
_cell.length_a   1.000
_cell.length_b   1.000
_cell.length_c   1.000
_cell.angle_alpha   90.00
_cell.angle_beta   90.00
_cell.angle_gamma   90.00
#
_symmetry.space_group_name_H-M   'P 1'
#
loop_
_entity.id
_entity.type
_entity.pdbx_description
1 polymer ?
#
loop_
_entity_poly.entity_id
_entity_poly.type
_entity_poly.pdbx_seq_one_letter_code
_entity_poly.pdbx_strand_id
1 'polypeptide(L)'
;MRAVGAFYLVGGLFAFRAARMNDLMDKVLAGIELKPTPWPERLRSAGLWCGAAFCVAGGAALLLLSRWAPCIFAVSLALQLVYLAAAARWLKPEDEAEARGRRSTVNAAIVWGLATLATIWWARTGVLR
;
A
#
# COMPACT_ATOMS: atom_id res chain seq x y z
N MET A 1 -13.35 -12.44 -9.43
CA MET A 1 -13.36 -11.60 -8.21
C MET A 1 -12.64 -12.27 -7.03
N ARG A 2 -13.00 -13.47 -6.62
CA ARG A 2 -12.30 -14.18 -5.52
C ARG A 2 -10.81 -14.36 -5.78
N ALA A 3 -10.39 -14.63 -7.01
CA ALA A 3 -8.98 -14.72 -7.37
C ALA A 3 -8.23 -13.39 -7.15
N VAL A 4 -8.86 -12.26 -7.51
CA VAL A 4 -8.31 -10.92 -7.26
C VAL A 4 -8.25 -10.65 -5.76
N GLY A 5 -9.30 -11.02 -5.00
CA GLY A 5 -9.31 -10.91 -3.54
C GLY A 5 -8.19 -11.74 -2.89
N ALA A 6 -8.00 -12.99 -3.34
CA ALA A 6 -6.91 -13.84 -2.87
C ALA A 6 -5.53 -13.24 -3.19
N PHE A 7 -5.35 -12.70 -4.39
CA PHE A 7 -4.12 -12.03 -4.78
C PHE A 7 -3.78 -10.85 -3.87
N TYR A 8 -4.75 -9.97 -3.59
CA TYR A 8 -4.55 -8.83 -2.69
C TYR A 8 -4.33 -9.27 -1.24
N LEU A 9 -5.00 -10.32 -0.78
CA LEU A 9 -4.82 -10.84 0.57
C LEU A 9 -3.41 -11.41 0.74
N VAL A 10 -2.96 -12.27 -0.18
CA VAL A 10 -1.60 -12.83 -0.16
C VAL A 10 -0.56 -11.73 -0.32
N GLY A 11 -0.74 -10.82 -1.28
CA GLY A 11 0.13 -9.66 -1.48
C GLY A 11 0.21 -8.78 -0.24
N GLY A 12 -0.90 -8.55 0.44
CA GLY A 12 -0.98 -7.81 1.70
C GLY A 12 -0.20 -8.49 2.83
N LEU A 13 -0.28 -9.80 2.95
CA LEU A 13 0.50 -10.56 3.94
C LEU A 13 2.00 -10.46 3.67
N PHE A 14 2.42 -10.55 2.39
CA PHE A 14 3.82 -10.33 2.02
C PHE A 14 4.26 -8.89 2.30
N ALA A 15 3.42 -7.89 2.00
CA ALA A 15 3.68 -6.49 2.31
C ALA A 15 3.81 -6.25 3.82
N PHE A 16 2.98 -6.92 4.64
CA PHE A 16 3.08 -6.91 6.10
C PHE A 16 4.43 -7.44 6.58
N ARG A 17 4.85 -8.57 6.02
CA ARG A 17 6.16 -9.15 6.33
C ARG A 17 7.30 -8.22 5.93
N ALA A 18 7.22 -7.61 4.77
CA ALA A 18 8.20 -6.64 4.29
C ALA A 18 8.25 -5.39 5.17
N ALA A 19 7.10 -4.84 5.55
CA ALA A 19 7.00 -3.69 6.46
C ALA A 19 7.63 -3.99 7.82
N ARG A 20 7.36 -5.18 8.37
CA ARG A 20 7.95 -5.62 9.64
C ARG A 20 9.46 -5.79 9.56
N MET A 21 9.97 -6.34 8.44
CA MET A 21 11.41 -6.48 8.22
C MET A 21 12.08 -5.11 8.11
N ASN A 22 11.48 -4.18 7.36
CA ASN A 22 11.99 -2.82 7.23
C ASN A 22 12.05 -2.11 8.59
N ASP A 23 10.98 -2.21 9.40
CA ASP A 23 10.94 -1.62 10.75
C ASP A 23 12.01 -2.21 11.70
N LEU A 24 12.30 -3.51 11.57
CA LEU A 24 13.38 -4.15 12.31
C LEU A 24 14.76 -3.64 11.87
N MET A 25 14.99 -3.50 10.58
CA MET A 25 16.24 -2.96 10.02
C MET A 25 16.46 -1.52 10.46
N ASP A 26 15.43 -0.67 10.42
CA ASP A 26 15.48 0.72 10.86
C ASP A 26 15.81 0.82 12.36
N LYS A 27 15.25 -0.07 13.20
CA LYS A 27 15.56 -0.13 14.63
C LYS A 27 16.99 -0.58 14.91
N VAL A 28 17.50 -1.54 14.14
CA VAL A 28 18.89 -2.02 14.28
C VAL A 28 19.86 -0.90 13.89
N LEU A 29 19.61 -0.24 12.76
CA LEU A 29 20.44 0.89 12.30
C LEU A 29 20.41 2.06 13.29
N ALA A 30 19.23 2.44 13.78
CA ALA A 30 19.11 3.48 14.80
C ALA A 30 19.83 3.13 16.11
N GLY A 31 19.86 1.85 16.49
CA GLY A 31 20.59 1.36 17.63
C GLY A 31 22.12 1.43 17.46
N ILE A 32 22.62 1.22 16.24
CA ILE A 32 24.05 1.31 15.90
C ILE A 32 24.48 2.78 15.81
N GLU A 33 23.68 3.63 15.17
CA GLU A 33 24.02 5.04 14.94
C GLU A 33 23.72 5.95 16.14
N LEU A 34 23.00 5.45 17.17
CA LEU A 34 22.53 6.23 18.33
C LEU A 34 21.74 7.50 17.93
N LYS A 35 21.16 7.51 16.74
CA LYS A 35 20.35 8.62 16.23
C LYS A 35 18.87 8.22 16.12
N PRO A 36 17.94 9.14 16.42
CA PRO A 36 16.53 8.88 16.20
C PRO A 36 16.27 8.76 14.69
N THR A 37 15.40 7.81 14.32
CA THR A 37 14.97 7.60 12.93
C THR A 37 14.46 8.91 12.33
N PRO A 38 15.01 9.39 11.21
CA PRO A 38 14.60 10.64 10.59
C PRO A 38 13.14 10.60 10.12
N TRP A 39 12.49 11.76 10.08
CA TRP A 39 11.07 11.89 9.75
C TRP A 39 10.68 11.26 8.40
N PRO A 40 11.49 11.36 7.31
CA PRO A 40 11.17 10.72 6.02
C PRO A 40 11.06 9.20 6.11
N GLU A 41 11.91 8.55 6.89
CA GLU A 41 11.87 7.09 7.09
C GLU A 41 10.63 6.66 7.88
N ARG A 42 10.22 7.43 8.89
CA ARG A 42 8.97 7.19 9.62
C ARG A 42 7.75 7.29 8.70
N LEU A 43 7.73 8.27 7.80
CA LEU A 43 6.65 8.43 6.82
C LEU A 43 6.62 7.25 5.84
N ARG A 44 7.79 6.78 5.39
CA ARG A 44 7.93 5.61 4.52
C ARG A 44 7.41 4.34 5.22
N SER A 45 7.82 4.11 6.45
CA SER A 45 7.36 2.97 7.27
C SER A 45 5.84 3.01 7.49
N ALA A 46 5.30 4.15 7.88
CA ALA A 46 3.86 4.34 8.04
C ALA A 46 3.08 4.06 6.74
N GLY A 47 3.60 4.51 5.59
CA GLY A 47 3.03 4.24 4.27
C GLY A 47 2.99 2.75 3.94
N LEU A 48 4.06 2.01 4.26
CA LEU A 48 4.13 0.56 4.06
C LEU A 48 3.11 -0.19 4.94
N TRP A 49 3.00 0.18 6.22
CA TRP A 49 2.04 -0.43 7.13
C TRP A 49 0.58 -0.16 6.72
N CYS A 50 0.26 1.09 6.39
CA CYS A 50 -1.05 1.45 5.87
C CYS A 50 -1.38 0.71 4.57
N GLY A 51 -0.44 0.68 3.62
CA GLY A 51 -0.62 -0.03 2.35
C GLY A 51 -0.88 -1.52 2.56
N ALA A 52 -0.10 -2.19 3.42
CA ALA A 52 -0.29 -3.59 3.77
C ALA A 52 -1.67 -3.86 4.41
N ALA A 53 -2.08 -3.02 5.35
CA ALA A 53 -3.38 -3.13 6.01
C ALA A 53 -4.55 -2.99 5.02
N PHE A 54 -4.49 -2.03 4.11
CA PHE A 54 -5.51 -1.86 3.06
C PHE A 54 -5.51 -2.98 2.03
N CYS A 55 -4.34 -3.56 1.70
CA CYS A 55 -4.26 -4.74 0.85
C CYS A 55 -5.00 -5.93 1.48
N VAL A 56 -4.75 -6.20 2.75
CA VAL A 56 -5.42 -7.29 3.47
C VAL A 56 -6.92 -7.03 3.59
N ALA A 57 -7.31 -5.83 4.02
CA ALA A 57 -8.72 -5.46 4.18
C ALA A 57 -9.48 -5.50 2.84
N GLY A 58 -8.89 -4.96 1.77
CA GLY A 58 -9.48 -4.98 0.43
C GLY A 58 -9.57 -6.39 -0.13
N GLY A 59 -8.52 -7.20 0.05
CA GLY A 59 -8.52 -8.62 -0.34
C GLY A 59 -9.59 -9.43 0.38
N ALA A 60 -9.72 -9.26 1.70
CA ALA A 60 -10.76 -9.91 2.50
C ALA A 60 -12.17 -9.46 2.07
N ALA A 61 -12.39 -8.15 1.86
CA ALA A 61 -13.66 -7.62 1.41
C ALA A 61 -14.08 -8.17 0.05
N LEU A 62 -13.14 -8.37 -0.90
CA LEU A 62 -13.40 -8.99 -2.19
C LEU A 62 -13.68 -10.49 -2.08
N LEU A 63 -12.99 -11.21 -1.18
CA LEU A 63 -13.26 -12.63 -0.94
C LEU A 63 -14.67 -12.84 -0.37
N LEU A 64 -15.09 -11.98 0.54
CA LEU A 64 -16.41 -11.97 1.14
C LEU A 64 -17.50 -11.39 0.22
N LEU A 65 -17.12 -10.91 -0.97
CA LEU A 65 -18.03 -10.23 -1.92
C LEU A 65 -18.79 -9.06 -1.28
N SER A 66 -18.14 -8.38 -0.33
CA SER A 66 -18.75 -7.29 0.43
C SER A 66 -18.95 -6.04 -0.43
N ARG A 67 -20.13 -5.42 -0.30
CA ARG A 67 -20.45 -4.12 -0.92
C ARG A 67 -19.52 -2.97 -0.46
N TRP A 68 -18.78 -3.16 0.63
CA TRP A 68 -17.80 -2.20 1.13
C TRP A 68 -16.46 -2.23 0.38
N ALA A 69 -16.21 -3.27 -0.43
CA ALA A 69 -14.96 -3.40 -1.17
C ALA A 69 -14.63 -2.15 -2.01
N PRO A 70 -15.54 -1.55 -2.82
CA PRO A 70 -15.23 -0.34 -3.57
C PRO A 70 -14.82 0.85 -2.69
N CYS A 71 -15.44 1.01 -1.52
CA CYS A 71 -15.11 2.08 -0.58
C CYS A 71 -13.70 1.89 -0.01
N ILE A 72 -13.35 0.67 0.39
CA ILE A 72 -12.01 0.33 0.91
C ILE A 72 -10.95 0.60 -0.14
N PHE A 73 -11.19 0.18 -1.39
CA PHE A 73 -10.26 0.40 -2.50
C PHE A 73 -10.13 1.89 -2.85
N ALA A 74 -11.23 2.64 -2.85
CA ALA A 74 -11.23 4.08 -3.14
C ALA A 74 -10.47 4.87 -2.06
N VAL A 75 -10.72 4.59 -0.78
CA VAL A 75 -10.00 5.23 0.34
C VAL A 75 -8.52 4.90 0.29
N SER A 76 -8.17 3.64 0.03
CA SER A 76 -6.78 3.23 -0.11
C SER A 76 -6.08 3.94 -1.27
N LEU A 77 -6.74 4.05 -2.43
CA LEU A 77 -6.21 4.77 -3.58
C LEU A 77 -5.99 6.25 -3.26
N ALA A 78 -6.95 6.90 -2.61
CA ALA A 78 -6.83 8.30 -2.20
C ALA A 78 -5.62 8.51 -1.27
N LEU A 79 -5.46 7.65 -0.26
CA LEU A 79 -4.31 7.70 0.65
C LEU A 79 -2.98 7.47 -0.08
N GLN A 80 -2.93 6.53 -1.04
CA GLN A 80 -1.75 6.30 -1.86
C GLN A 80 -1.39 7.53 -2.72
N LEU A 81 -2.38 8.17 -3.33
CA LEU A 81 -2.16 9.39 -4.13
C LEU A 81 -1.67 10.54 -3.26
N VAL A 82 -2.23 10.72 -2.07
CA VAL A 82 -1.76 11.73 -1.10
C VAL A 82 -0.32 11.44 -0.68
N TYR A 83 -0.01 10.17 -0.37
CA TYR A 83 1.37 9.76 -0.04
C TYR A 83 2.34 10.03 -1.19
N LEU A 84 1.97 9.68 -2.44
CA LEU A 84 2.80 9.93 -3.62
C LEU A 84 3.02 11.43 -3.86
N ALA A 85 1.99 12.26 -3.69
CA ALA A 85 2.08 13.70 -3.81
C ALA A 85 3.00 14.29 -2.72
N ALA A 86 2.85 13.84 -1.48
CA ALA A 86 3.72 14.23 -0.38
C ALA A 86 5.17 13.80 -0.62
N ALA A 87 5.38 12.55 -1.04
CA ALA A 87 6.68 12.02 -1.38
C ALA A 87 7.32 12.76 -2.56
N ALA A 88 6.51 13.16 -3.55
CA ALA A 88 7.00 13.96 -4.68
C ALA A 88 7.51 15.34 -4.24
N ARG A 89 6.90 15.90 -3.21
CA ARG A 89 7.18 17.27 -2.76
C ARG A 89 8.33 17.34 -1.76
N TRP A 90 8.42 16.35 -0.86
CA TRP A 90 9.32 16.38 0.29
C TRP A 90 10.43 15.32 0.27
N LEU A 91 10.24 14.22 -0.45
CA LEU A 91 11.18 13.12 -0.53
C LEU A 91 11.80 13.10 -1.95
N LYS A 92 12.86 13.87 -2.16
CA LYS A 92 13.63 13.73 -3.40
C LYS A 92 14.47 12.46 -3.33
N PRO A 93 14.47 11.61 -4.36
CA PRO A 93 15.31 10.41 -4.37
C PRO A 93 16.78 10.86 -4.42
N GLU A 94 17.56 10.39 -3.44
CA GLU A 94 19.00 10.66 -3.37
C GLU A 94 19.81 9.66 -4.19
N ASP A 95 19.28 8.42 -4.33
CA ASP A 95 19.92 7.31 -5.02
C ASP A 95 19.04 6.67 -6.10
N GLU A 96 19.69 5.93 -7.04
CA GLU A 96 18.99 5.15 -8.07
C GLU A 96 18.07 4.07 -7.47
N ALA A 97 18.42 3.50 -6.32
CA ALA A 97 17.61 2.53 -5.62
C ALA A 97 16.29 3.14 -5.12
N GLU A 98 16.33 4.37 -4.60
CA GLU A 98 15.14 5.12 -4.19
C GLU A 98 14.27 5.52 -5.38
N ALA A 99 14.88 5.93 -6.48
CA ALA A 99 14.16 6.23 -7.73
C ALA A 99 13.45 4.99 -8.28
N ARG A 100 14.08 3.81 -8.19
CA ARG A 100 13.47 2.52 -8.58
C ARG A 100 12.31 2.15 -7.66
N GLY A 101 12.47 2.31 -6.35
CA GLY A 101 11.41 2.10 -5.37
C GLY A 101 10.20 3.00 -5.63
N ARG A 102 10.44 4.26 -5.98
CA ARG A 102 9.38 5.22 -6.34
C ARG A 102 8.62 4.80 -7.59
N ARG A 103 9.31 4.37 -8.65
CA ARG A 103 8.65 3.82 -9.86
C ARG A 103 7.79 2.61 -9.53
N SER A 104 8.29 1.72 -8.68
CA SER A 104 7.51 0.56 -8.21
C SER A 104 6.24 0.99 -7.47
N THR A 105 6.31 2.01 -6.62
CA THR A 105 5.14 2.54 -5.90
C THR A 105 4.12 3.17 -6.85
N VAL A 106 4.58 3.91 -7.87
CA VAL A 106 3.69 4.47 -8.90
C VAL A 106 3.00 3.36 -9.68
N ASN A 107 3.74 2.33 -10.11
CA ASN A 107 3.15 1.18 -10.80
C ASN A 107 2.13 0.45 -9.91
N ALA A 108 2.42 0.28 -8.64
CA ALA A 108 1.48 -0.29 -7.68
C ALA A 108 0.20 0.55 -7.55
N ALA A 109 0.32 1.89 -7.54
CA ALA A 109 -0.83 2.79 -7.51
C ALA A 109 -1.69 2.69 -8.78
N ILE A 110 -1.08 2.51 -9.95
CA ILE A 110 -1.81 2.28 -11.20
C ILE A 110 -2.59 0.97 -11.14
N VAL A 111 -1.95 -0.12 -10.72
CA VAL A 111 -2.62 -1.43 -10.56
C VAL A 111 -3.77 -1.33 -9.56
N TRP A 112 -3.56 -0.60 -8.46
CA TRP A 112 -4.61 -0.37 -7.46
C TRP A 112 -5.77 0.47 -8.02
N GLY A 113 -5.47 1.47 -8.83
CA GLY A 113 -6.47 2.28 -9.54
C GLY A 113 -7.34 1.44 -10.47
N LEU A 114 -6.72 0.55 -11.25
CA LEU A 114 -7.44 -0.38 -12.12
C LEU A 114 -8.33 -1.35 -11.31
N ALA A 115 -7.82 -1.87 -10.21
CA ALA A 115 -8.60 -2.71 -9.30
C ALA A 115 -9.78 -1.96 -8.68
N THR A 116 -9.58 -0.68 -8.32
CA THR A 116 -10.67 0.18 -7.82
C THR A 116 -11.77 0.37 -8.86
N LEU A 117 -11.40 0.67 -10.10
CA LEU A 117 -12.36 0.78 -11.21
C LEU A 117 -13.13 -0.53 -11.44
N ALA A 118 -12.42 -1.65 -11.42
CA ALA A 118 -13.05 -2.96 -11.55
C ALA A 118 -14.02 -3.25 -10.39
N THR A 119 -13.68 -2.93 -9.16
CA THR A 119 -14.56 -3.14 -8.00
C THR A 119 -15.81 -2.25 -8.06
N ILE A 120 -15.68 -1.00 -8.51
CA ILE A 120 -16.82 -0.10 -8.72
C ILE A 120 -17.74 -0.65 -9.82
N TRP A 121 -17.17 -1.13 -10.92
CA TRP A 121 -17.94 -1.73 -11.99
C TRP A 121 -18.71 -2.97 -11.53
N TRP A 122 -18.07 -3.85 -10.77
CA TRP A 122 -18.69 -5.04 -10.18
C TRP A 122 -19.78 -4.70 -9.16
N ALA A 123 -19.61 -3.62 -8.40
CA ALA A 123 -20.66 -3.14 -7.49
C ALA A 123 -21.90 -2.68 -8.27
N ARG A 124 -21.71 -1.99 -9.40
CA ARG A 124 -22.82 -1.53 -10.27
C ARG A 124 -23.54 -2.67 -10.97
N THR A 125 -22.86 -3.77 -11.27
CA THR A 125 -23.45 -4.96 -11.90
C THR A 125 -24.14 -5.90 -10.90
N GLY A 126 -24.19 -5.53 -9.61
CA GLY A 126 -24.85 -6.31 -8.57
C GLY A 126 -24.14 -7.59 -8.15
N VAL A 127 -22.87 -7.74 -8.52
CA VAL A 127 -22.04 -8.91 -8.15
C VAL A 127 -21.56 -8.84 -6.71
N LEU A 128 -21.42 -7.62 -6.14
CA LEU A 128 -21.10 -7.39 -4.73
C LEU A 128 -22.40 -7.26 -3.93
N ARG A 129 -22.50 -8.01 -2.84
CA ARG A 129 -23.67 -8.03 -1.93
C ARG A 129 -23.37 -7.30 -0.62
#